data_5543ef7ae8161cbaea1d7e8709050eb6
#
_entry.id   5543ef7ae8161cbaea1d7e8709050eb6
#
_cell.length_a   1.000
_cell.length_b   1.000
_cell.length_c   1.000
_cell.angle_alpha   90.00
_cell.angle_beta   90.00
_cell.angle_gamma   90.00
#
_symmetry.space_group_name_H-M   'P 1'
#
loop_
_entity.id
_entity.type
_entity.pdbx_description
1 polymer ?
#
loop_
_entity_poly.entity_id
_entity_poly.type
_entity_poly.pdbx_seq_one_letter_code
_entity_poly.pdbx_strand_id
1 'polypeptide(L)'
;MRVLVQVARQLRAQGALAGVLCWEEPLAEASDLPWQAARSAPLAAGDVLVVPEGWPGALTLGVRAGCRLVVYCQNWAYLFHGLAEGVRWQDLPVEFLAVSQPVAWYIEQVTGKAPAVVRPAIDRSLFHPPPVSQTPRPLRVAFMPRKNKAMAEGVRRIVAERNPHLAWQWIPIHGLDPAGVADALRSCPIFLATGFPEGCPLPPLEALACGCLVVGTTGFGGWDYARPVEPEGMLPQGFSLRPVPWGGNGWWVADGDMLGAALALERAAACLEGADACQQVRTAAWETAAAYDADHQAAEVAAWVRGL
;
A
#
# COMPACT_ATOMS: atom_id res chain seq x y z
N MET A 1 1.87 -8.83 6.05
CA MET A 1 2.10 -10.23 5.59
C MET A 1 2.02 -10.38 4.06
N ARG A 2 0.94 -9.92 3.40
CA ARG A 2 0.75 -10.06 1.92
C ARG A 2 1.98 -9.62 1.08
N VAL A 3 2.59 -8.49 1.40
CA VAL A 3 3.76 -7.98 0.65
C VAL A 3 4.99 -8.87 0.80
N LEU A 4 5.25 -9.41 2.00
CA LEU A 4 6.34 -10.37 2.20
C LEU A 4 6.18 -11.64 1.37
N VAL A 5 4.95 -12.17 1.30
CA VAL A 5 4.63 -13.33 0.45
C VAL A 5 4.87 -13.01 -1.04
N GLN A 6 4.48 -11.81 -1.49
CA GLN A 6 4.77 -11.38 -2.86
C GLN A 6 6.27 -11.37 -3.15
N VAL A 7 7.05 -10.73 -2.28
CA VAL A 7 8.53 -10.66 -2.44
C VAL A 7 9.16 -12.06 -2.37
N ALA A 8 8.69 -12.93 -1.48
CA ALA A 8 9.16 -14.32 -1.41
C ALA A 8 8.89 -15.09 -2.72
N ARG A 9 7.71 -14.90 -3.33
CA ARG A 9 7.41 -15.49 -4.65
C ARG A 9 8.32 -14.95 -5.75
N GLN A 10 8.63 -13.65 -5.75
CA GLN A 10 9.57 -13.06 -6.72
C GLN A 10 11.00 -13.60 -6.52
N LEU A 11 11.47 -13.69 -5.27
CA LEU A 11 12.76 -14.29 -4.95
C LEU A 11 12.84 -15.76 -5.40
N ARG A 12 11.76 -16.52 -5.17
CA ARG A 12 11.68 -17.92 -5.64
C ARG A 12 11.74 -18.03 -7.16
N ALA A 13 10.99 -17.20 -7.87
CA ALA A 13 10.98 -17.17 -9.33
C ALA A 13 12.37 -16.85 -9.92
N GLN A 14 13.19 -16.10 -9.19
CA GLN A 14 14.55 -15.73 -9.55
C GLN A 14 15.63 -16.71 -9.02
N GLY A 15 15.22 -17.80 -8.33
CA GLY A 15 16.15 -18.77 -7.76
C GLY A 15 16.94 -18.25 -6.55
N ALA A 16 16.50 -17.15 -5.93
CA ALA A 16 17.18 -16.48 -4.82
C ALA A 16 16.55 -16.79 -3.44
N LEU A 17 15.48 -17.58 -3.36
CA LEU A 17 14.81 -17.93 -2.12
C LEU A 17 15.24 -19.30 -1.62
N ALA A 18 15.89 -19.37 -0.46
CA ALA A 18 16.23 -20.62 0.22
C ALA A 18 15.05 -21.17 1.05
N GLY A 19 14.27 -20.29 1.70
CA GLY A 19 13.11 -20.68 2.50
C GLY A 19 12.33 -19.49 3.06
N VAL A 20 11.14 -19.79 3.59
CA VAL A 20 10.31 -18.82 4.33
C VAL A 20 10.12 -19.35 5.74
N LEU A 21 10.46 -18.54 6.74
CA LEU A 21 10.43 -18.95 8.13
C LEU A 21 9.08 -18.63 8.77
N CYS A 22 8.53 -19.57 9.55
CA CYS A 22 7.35 -19.34 10.38
C CYS A 22 7.59 -19.87 11.81
N TRP A 23 6.97 -19.21 12.79
CA TRP A 23 6.99 -19.63 14.20
C TRP A 23 5.85 -20.58 14.52
N GLU A 24 4.76 -20.43 13.80
CA GLU A 24 3.53 -21.21 13.91
C GLU A 24 3.27 -21.95 12.59
N GLU A 25 2.02 -22.04 12.16
CA GLU A 25 1.66 -22.70 10.92
C GLU A 25 1.93 -21.82 9.68
N PRO A 26 2.31 -22.43 8.55
CA PRO A 26 2.38 -21.76 7.28
C PRO A 26 1.06 -21.10 6.86
N LEU A 27 1.14 -20.00 6.12
CA LEU A 27 -0.06 -19.36 5.56
C LEU A 27 -0.68 -20.24 4.47
N ALA A 28 -1.95 -20.58 4.61
CA ALA A 28 -2.67 -21.44 3.66
C ALA A 28 -2.68 -20.85 2.23
N GLU A 29 -2.84 -19.52 2.11
CA GLU A 29 -2.80 -18.81 0.83
C GLU A 29 -1.41 -18.70 0.18
N ALA A 30 -0.37 -19.19 0.87
CA ALA A 30 1.01 -19.20 0.39
C ALA A 30 1.65 -20.58 0.53
N SER A 31 0.86 -21.66 0.43
CA SER A 31 1.31 -23.06 0.52
C SER A 31 2.31 -23.45 -0.59
N ASP A 32 2.41 -22.65 -1.64
CA ASP A 32 3.38 -22.78 -2.71
C ASP A 32 4.82 -22.47 -2.26
N LEU A 33 5.03 -21.77 -1.17
CA LEU A 33 6.36 -21.36 -0.70
C LEU A 33 7.05 -22.44 0.13
N PRO A 34 8.40 -22.52 0.16
CA PRO A 34 9.16 -23.48 0.94
C PRO A 34 9.23 -23.09 2.42
N TRP A 35 8.17 -23.35 3.17
CA TRP A 35 8.07 -23.02 4.58
C TRP A 35 8.95 -23.90 5.45
N GLN A 36 9.58 -23.28 6.45
CA GLN A 36 10.43 -23.92 7.43
C GLN A 36 10.11 -23.38 8.83
N ALA A 37 10.17 -24.25 9.83
CA ALA A 37 10.02 -23.81 11.22
C ALA A 37 11.23 -22.96 11.64
N ALA A 38 10.99 -21.75 12.12
CA ALA A 38 12.05 -20.79 12.48
C ALA A 38 13.00 -21.34 13.56
N ARG A 39 12.50 -22.22 14.45
CA ARG A 39 13.29 -22.81 15.55
C ARG A 39 14.36 -23.82 15.07
N SER A 40 14.17 -24.42 13.91
CA SER A 40 15.03 -25.48 13.36
C SER A 40 15.60 -25.14 11.99
N ALA A 41 15.37 -23.93 11.50
CA ALA A 41 15.86 -23.49 10.21
C ALA A 41 17.40 -23.50 10.19
N PRO A 42 18.04 -24.09 9.16
CA PRO A 42 19.49 -24.21 9.05
C PRO A 42 20.09 -22.87 8.56
N LEU A 43 19.95 -21.80 9.34
CA LEU A 43 20.54 -20.51 9.03
C LEU A 43 22.06 -20.53 9.22
N ALA A 44 22.80 -19.93 8.30
CA ALA A 44 24.26 -19.87 8.31
C ALA A 44 24.79 -18.45 8.09
N ALA A 45 26.03 -18.23 8.48
CA ALA A 45 26.76 -17.01 8.12
C ALA A 45 26.87 -16.92 6.60
N GLY A 46 26.46 -15.82 6.03
CA GLY A 46 26.37 -15.63 4.56
C GLY A 46 24.94 -15.69 4.01
N ASP A 47 23.99 -16.24 4.76
CA ASP A 47 22.59 -16.11 4.39
C ASP A 47 22.13 -14.66 4.57
N VAL A 48 21.21 -14.23 3.70
CA VAL A 48 20.50 -12.96 3.83
C VAL A 48 19.12 -13.25 4.45
N LEU A 49 18.90 -12.76 5.68
CA LEU A 49 17.62 -12.89 6.35
C LEU A 49 16.81 -11.60 6.25
N VAL A 50 15.71 -11.66 5.49
CA VAL A 50 14.75 -10.56 5.38
C VAL A 50 13.74 -10.65 6.51
N VAL A 51 13.65 -9.61 7.32
CA VAL A 51 12.82 -9.54 8.52
C VAL A 51 11.85 -8.37 8.40
N PRO A 52 10.53 -8.57 8.64
CA PRO A 52 9.63 -7.41 8.73
C PRO A 52 9.97 -6.55 9.95
N GLU A 53 9.67 -5.24 9.87
CA GLU A 53 9.77 -4.34 11.02
C GLU A 53 8.92 -4.83 12.18
N GLY A 54 9.33 -4.53 13.42
CA GLY A 54 8.59 -4.92 14.62
C GLY A 54 8.72 -6.39 15.03
N TRP A 55 9.67 -7.15 14.45
CA TRP A 55 9.88 -8.57 14.76
C TRP A 55 11.26 -8.82 15.42
N PRO A 56 11.45 -8.42 16.70
CA PRO A 56 12.74 -8.52 17.38
C PRO A 56 13.23 -9.97 17.53
N GLY A 57 12.32 -10.94 17.65
CA GLY A 57 12.67 -12.35 17.68
C GLY A 57 13.36 -12.84 16.42
N ALA A 58 12.92 -12.37 15.25
CA ALA A 58 13.55 -12.69 13.97
C ALA A 58 14.92 -12.01 13.81
N LEU A 59 15.06 -10.77 14.27
CA LEU A 59 16.36 -10.09 14.32
C LEU A 59 17.34 -10.86 15.19
N THR A 60 16.93 -11.26 16.41
CA THR A 60 17.74 -12.03 17.33
C THR A 60 18.18 -13.38 16.72
N LEU A 61 17.29 -14.05 16.00
CA LEU A 61 17.60 -15.30 15.32
C LEU A 61 18.72 -15.09 14.28
N GLY A 62 18.59 -14.08 13.43
CA GLY A 62 19.58 -13.80 12.40
C GLY A 62 20.92 -13.32 12.94
N VAL A 63 20.93 -12.49 14.00
CA VAL A 63 22.17 -12.09 14.68
C VAL A 63 22.93 -13.30 15.23
N ARG A 64 22.22 -14.24 15.89
CA ARG A 64 22.82 -15.46 16.43
C ARG A 64 23.38 -16.38 15.36
N ALA A 65 22.74 -16.45 14.20
CA ALA A 65 23.19 -17.24 13.07
C ALA A 65 24.32 -16.57 12.25
N GLY A 66 24.61 -15.30 12.49
CA GLY A 66 25.58 -14.52 11.73
C GLY A 66 25.11 -14.14 10.32
N CYS A 67 23.79 -14.12 10.11
CA CYS A 67 23.20 -13.72 8.84
C CYS A 67 23.40 -12.23 8.54
N ARG A 68 23.46 -11.88 7.25
CA ARG A 68 23.25 -10.51 6.79
C ARG A 68 21.76 -10.18 6.99
N LEU A 69 21.46 -9.15 7.76
CA LEU A 69 20.10 -8.79 8.15
C LEU A 69 19.55 -7.65 7.30
N VAL A 70 18.39 -7.84 6.70
CA VAL A 70 17.64 -6.83 5.96
C VAL A 70 16.28 -6.64 6.60
N VAL A 71 16.02 -5.44 7.14
CA VAL A 71 14.71 -5.07 7.70
C VAL A 71 13.83 -4.51 6.60
N TYR A 72 12.82 -5.26 6.20
CA TYR A 72 11.85 -4.81 5.21
C TYR A 72 10.72 -4.04 5.90
N CYS A 73 10.82 -2.72 5.88
CA CYS A 73 9.85 -1.83 6.50
C CYS A 73 8.63 -1.66 5.60
N GLN A 74 7.52 -2.27 6.01
CA GLN A 74 6.23 -2.22 5.33
C GLN A 74 5.34 -1.09 5.84
N ASN A 75 5.61 -0.61 7.06
CA ASN A 75 4.92 0.55 7.62
C ASN A 75 5.86 1.34 8.54
N TRP A 76 6.14 2.58 8.19
CA TRP A 76 7.03 3.48 8.91
C TRP A 76 6.67 3.65 10.39
N ALA A 77 5.39 3.59 10.75
CA ALA A 77 4.93 3.76 12.12
C ALA A 77 5.35 2.61 13.04
N TYR A 78 5.69 1.45 12.49
CA TYR A 78 6.13 0.29 13.26
C TYR A 78 7.64 0.12 13.29
N LEU A 79 8.41 1.05 12.71
CA LEU A 79 9.87 0.95 12.64
C LEU A 79 10.52 0.75 14.01
N PHE A 80 10.00 1.39 15.05
CA PHE A 80 10.52 1.26 16.42
C PHE A 80 9.81 0.21 17.26
N HIS A 81 8.79 -0.43 16.70
CA HIS A 81 8.02 -1.42 17.44
C HIS A 81 8.88 -2.65 17.77
N GLY A 82 8.92 -3.02 19.05
CA GLY A 82 9.66 -4.19 19.52
C GLY A 82 11.17 -3.98 19.70
N LEU A 83 11.73 -2.80 19.42
CA LEU A 83 13.09 -2.49 19.85
C LEU A 83 13.14 -2.38 21.38
N ALA A 84 14.17 -2.98 21.99
CA ALA A 84 14.40 -2.85 23.42
C ALA A 84 14.80 -1.40 23.78
N GLU A 85 14.51 -1.00 25.00
CA GLU A 85 14.89 0.32 25.50
C GLU A 85 16.43 0.53 25.38
N GLY A 86 16.83 1.70 24.88
CA GLY A 86 18.22 2.05 24.65
C GLY A 86 18.87 1.48 23.39
N VAL A 87 18.19 0.58 22.67
CA VAL A 87 18.70 0.05 21.40
C VAL A 87 18.34 1.01 20.26
N ARG A 88 19.33 1.38 19.45
CA ARG A 88 19.13 2.22 18.28
C ARG A 88 19.40 1.45 16.99
N TRP A 89 18.65 1.75 15.96
CA TRP A 89 18.84 1.14 14.63
C TRP A 89 20.24 1.36 14.05
N GLN A 90 20.86 2.51 14.41
CA GLN A 90 22.22 2.85 13.97
C GLN A 90 23.28 1.89 14.52
N ASP A 91 23.04 1.31 15.71
CA ASP A 91 23.96 0.43 16.40
C ASP A 91 23.81 -1.04 15.98
N LEU A 92 22.79 -1.36 15.19
CA LEU A 92 22.52 -2.71 14.73
C LEU A 92 23.15 -2.97 13.34
N PRO A 93 23.70 -4.18 13.11
CA PRO A 93 24.27 -4.58 11.81
C PRO A 93 23.15 -4.94 10.83
N VAL A 94 22.24 -4.00 10.55
CA VAL A 94 21.10 -4.22 9.65
C VAL A 94 21.14 -3.26 8.47
N GLU A 95 20.65 -3.72 7.35
CA GLU A 95 20.27 -2.92 6.20
C GLU A 95 18.76 -2.77 6.18
N PHE A 96 18.27 -1.82 5.38
CA PHE A 96 16.83 -1.61 5.25
C PHE A 96 16.37 -1.79 3.82
N LEU A 97 15.15 -2.28 3.71
CA LEU A 97 14.35 -2.30 2.49
C LEU A 97 13.03 -1.60 2.78
N ALA A 98 12.56 -0.76 1.89
CA ALA A 98 11.34 0.01 2.07
C ALA A 98 10.28 -0.36 1.03
N VAL A 99 9.00 -0.28 1.40
CA VAL A 99 7.87 -0.55 0.48
C VAL A 99 7.51 0.63 -0.43
N SER A 100 8.09 1.81 -0.16
CA SER A 100 7.77 3.04 -0.90
C SER A 100 8.85 4.10 -0.69
N GLN A 101 8.90 5.08 -1.59
CA GLN A 101 9.84 6.20 -1.46
C GLN A 101 9.62 7.03 -0.17
N PRO A 102 8.38 7.35 0.27
CA PRO A 102 8.18 8.02 1.55
C PRO A 102 8.73 7.24 2.74
N VAL A 103 8.54 5.92 2.76
CA VAL A 103 9.09 5.05 3.82
C VAL A 103 10.61 5.01 3.75
N ALA A 104 11.19 4.98 2.55
CA ALA A 104 12.64 5.05 2.38
C ALA A 104 13.21 6.37 2.92
N TRP A 105 12.61 7.49 2.54
CA TRP A 105 12.97 8.80 3.09
C TRP A 105 12.88 8.84 4.61
N TYR A 106 11.79 8.33 5.19
CA TYR A 106 11.61 8.29 6.65
C TYR A 106 12.74 7.49 7.33
N ILE A 107 13.07 6.31 6.81
CA ILE A 107 14.15 5.48 7.36
C ILE A 107 15.49 6.22 7.29
N GLU A 108 15.80 6.83 6.16
CA GLU A 108 17.04 7.58 5.96
C GLU A 108 17.16 8.75 6.95
N GLN A 109 16.09 9.55 7.13
CA GLN A 109 16.10 10.68 8.08
C GLN A 109 16.28 10.21 9.52
N VAL A 110 15.73 9.06 9.88
CA VAL A 110 15.76 8.54 11.26
C VAL A 110 17.05 7.79 11.58
N THR A 111 17.55 7.01 10.60
CA THR A 111 18.65 6.07 10.84
C THR A 111 19.97 6.49 10.17
N GLY A 112 19.94 7.43 9.25
CA GLY A 112 21.07 7.78 8.38
C GLY A 112 21.40 6.71 7.32
N LYS A 113 20.59 5.63 7.21
CA LYS A 113 20.79 4.53 6.27
C LYS A 113 19.78 4.63 5.14
N ALA A 114 20.24 4.83 3.89
CA ALA A 114 19.37 4.89 2.72
C ALA A 114 18.95 3.46 2.29
N PRO A 115 17.66 3.10 2.34
CA PRO A 115 17.21 1.78 1.93
C PRO A 115 16.99 1.67 0.42
N ALA A 116 17.12 0.46 -0.12
CA ALA A 116 16.52 0.15 -1.40
C ALA A 116 14.98 0.12 -1.28
N VAL A 117 14.28 0.30 -2.40
CA VAL A 117 12.81 0.26 -2.44
C VAL A 117 12.36 -0.94 -3.25
N VAL A 118 11.50 -1.76 -2.65
CA VAL A 118 10.74 -2.81 -3.33
C VAL A 118 9.27 -2.61 -3.04
N ARG A 119 8.52 -2.23 -4.06
CA ARG A 119 7.10 -1.88 -3.94
C ARG A 119 6.21 -3.11 -3.89
N PRO A 120 5.04 -3.03 -3.24
CA PRO A 120 4.04 -4.09 -3.36
C PRO A 120 3.47 -4.13 -4.77
N ALA A 121 2.92 -5.28 -5.16
CA ALA A 121 2.21 -5.43 -6.42
C ALA A 121 0.71 -5.65 -6.20
N ILE A 122 -0.10 -5.25 -7.19
CA ILE A 122 -1.51 -5.60 -7.32
C ILE A 122 -1.69 -6.63 -8.44
N ASP A 123 -2.65 -7.51 -8.27
CA ASP A 123 -3.04 -8.49 -9.30
C ASP A 123 -4.00 -7.82 -10.28
N ARG A 124 -3.48 -7.37 -11.42
CA ARG A 124 -4.28 -6.72 -12.47
C ARG A 124 -5.19 -7.67 -13.24
N SER A 125 -4.99 -8.96 -13.12
CA SER A 125 -5.94 -9.94 -13.67
C SER A 125 -7.21 -10.01 -12.84
N LEU A 126 -7.11 -9.71 -11.55
CA LEU A 126 -8.21 -9.66 -10.61
C LEU A 126 -8.80 -8.24 -10.48
N PHE A 127 -7.93 -7.23 -10.27
CA PHE A 127 -8.31 -5.83 -10.14
C PHE A 127 -8.20 -5.12 -11.49
N HIS A 128 -9.31 -5.01 -12.19
CA HIS A 128 -9.42 -4.38 -13.51
C HIS A 128 -10.74 -3.62 -13.61
N PRO A 129 -10.88 -2.63 -14.52
CA PRO A 129 -12.13 -1.93 -14.70
C PRO A 129 -13.26 -2.87 -15.13
N PRO A 130 -14.51 -2.60 -14.75
CA PRO A 130 -15.64 -3.34 -15.28
C PRO A 130 -15.81 -3.03 -16.78
N PRO A 131 -16.55 -3.88 -17.52
CA PRO A 131 -16.94 -3.58 -18.89
C PRO A 131 -17.63 -2.22 -18.98
N VAL A 132 -17.39 -1.51 -20.09
CA VAL A 132 -18.04 -0.22 -20.34
C VAL A 132 -19.55 -0.41 -20.36
N SER A 133 -20.27 0.31 -19.48
CA SER A 133 -21.73 0.31 -19.43
C SER A 133 -22.25 1.67 -19.85
N GLN A 134 -23.31 1.69 -20.67
CA GLN A 134 -24.03 2.93 -21.03
C GLN A 134 -24.99 3.39 -19.93
N THR A 135 -25.25 2.54 -18.92
CA THR A 135 -26.15 2.88 -17.83
C THR A 135 -25.41 3.69 -16.79
N PRO A 136 -25.94 4.85 -16.36
CA PRO A 136 -25.37 5.63 -15.27
C PRO A 136 -25.24 4.77 -14.00
N ARG A 137 -24.05 4.80 -13.38
CA ARG A 137 -23.86 4.08 -12.12
C ARG A 137 -24.47 4.87 -10.98
N PRO A 138 -25.15 4.21 -10.03
CA PRO A 138 -25.60 4.87 -8.82
C PRO A 138 -24.38 5.45 -8.06
N LEU A 139 -24.59 6.54 -7.33
CA LEU A 139 -23.54 7.22 -6.55
C LEU A 139 -23.15 6.36 -5.35
N ARG A 140 -22.24 5.42 -5.57
CA ARG A 140 -21.74 4.47 -4.58
C ARG A 140 -20.32 4.81 -4.17
N VAL A 141 -20.06 4.77 -2.86
CA VAL A 141 -18.74 4.95 -2.27
C VAL A 141 -18.34 3.68 -1.54
N ALA A 142 -17.33 2.99 -2.05
CA ALA A 142 -16.69 1.89 -1.35
C ALA A 142 -15.71 2.41 -0.31
N PHE A 143 -15.57 1.74 0.82
CA PHE A 143 -14.59 2.05 1.85
C PHE A 143 -14.25 0.82 2.70
N MET A 144 -13.11 0.85 3.38
CA MET A 144 -12.68 -0.26 4.25
C MET A 144 -12.76 0.14 5.74
N PRO A 145 -13.81 -0.27 6.49
CA PRO A 145 -14.02 0.16 7.88
C PRO A 145 -12.85 -0.16 8.81
N ARG A 146 -12.12 -1.25 8.56
CA ARG A 146 -10.95 -1.66 9.34
C ARG A 146 -9.82 -0.62 9.35
N LYS A 147 -9.79 0.23 8.33
CA LYS A 147 -8.75 1.23 8.09
C LYS A 147 -9.18 2.63 8.55
N ASN A 148 -9.59 2.82 9.79
CA ASN A 148 -10.09 4.07 10.36
C ASN A 148 -11.59 4.31 10.13
N LYS A 149 -12.40 3.50 10.82
CA LYS A 149 -13.86 3.58 10.78
C LYS A 149 -14.38 4.96 11.19
N ALA A 150 -13.77 5.59 12.20
CA ALA A 150 -14.21 6.90 12.71
C ALA A 150 -14.14 8.00 11.64
N MET A 151 -13.07 8.01 10.84
CA MET A 151 -12.94 8.95 9.73
C MET A 151 -14.02 8.71 8.68
N ALA A 152 -14.24 7.46 8.26
CA ALA A 152 -15.26 7.15 7.26
C ALA A 152 -16.68 7.56 7.73
N GLU A 153 -17.01 7.31 9.00
CA GLU A 153 -18.29 7.72 9.57
C GLU A 153 -18.44 9.24 9.69
N GLY A 154 -17.36 9.96 10.04
CA GLY A 154 -17.33 11.41 10.07
C GLY A 154 -17.57 12.01 8.69
N VAL A 155 -16.84 11.55 7.68
CA VAL A 155 -17.01 11.96 6.27
C VAL A 155 -18.44 11.71 5.80
N ARG A 156 -19.00 10.51 6.07
CA ARG A 156 -20.36 10.16 5.70
C ARG A 156 -21.40 11.12 6.30
N ARG A 157 -21.24 11.50 7.57
CA ARG A 157 -22.14 12.46 8.23
C ARG A 157 -22.06 13.84 7.62
N ILE A 158 -20.86 14.33 7.34
CA ILE A 158 -20.64 15.63 6.70
C ILE A 158 -21.29 15.66 5.30
N VAL A 159 -21.06 14.62 4.51
CA VAL A 159 -21.64 14.50 3.15
C VAL A 159 -23.18 14.47 3.21
N ALA A 160 -23.78 13.74 4.17
CA ALA A 160 -25.23 13.66 4.32
C ALA A 160 -25.84 15.01 4.73
N GLU A 161 -25.17 15.77 5.60
CA GLU A 161 -25.61 17.11 6.03
C GLU A 161 -25.55 18.11 4.89
N ARG A 162 -24.46 18.07 4.12
CA ARG A 162 -24.22 19.02 3.02
C ARG A 162 -25.06 18.73 1.77
N ASN A 163 -25.39 17.45 1.52
CA ASN A 163 -26.04 16.99 0.29
C ASN A 163 -27.25 16.10 0.58
N PRO A 164 -28.26 16.60 1.31
CA PRO A 164 -29.43 15.80 1.71
C PRO A 164 -30.28 15.33 0.53
N HIS A 165 -30.11 15.95 -0.64
CA HIS A 165 -30.82 15.62 -1.89
C HIS A 165 -30.14 14.53 -2.73
N LEU A 166 -28.87 14.16 -2.40
CA LEU A 166 -28.14 13.14 -3.12
C LEU A 166 -28.26 11.78 -2.42
N ALA A 167 -28.61 10.75 -3.21
CA ALA A 167 -28.75 9.39 -2.72
C ALA A 167 -27.40 8.66 -2.68
N TRP A 168 -26.53 9.02 -1.73
CA TRP A 168 -25.27 8.35 -1.49
C TRP A 168 -25.46 6.93 -0.96
N GLN A 169 -24.86 5.94 -1.61
CA GLN A 169 -24.80 4.56 -1.15
C GLN A 169 -23.39 4.22 -0.65
N TRP A 170 -23.27 3.79 0.59
CA TRP A 170 -22.00 3.47 1.23
C TRP A 170 -21.83 1.96 1.31
N ILE A 171 -20.77 1.45 0.67
CA ILE A 171 -20.48 0.02 0.54
C ILE A 171 -19.25 -0.32 1.39
N PRO A 172 -19.43 -0.88 2.60
CA PRO A 172 -18.32 -1.31 3.43
C PRO A 172 -17.69 -2.60 2.88
N ILE A 173 -16.38 -2.58 2.68
CA ILE A 173 -15.61 -3.74 2.26
C ILE A 173 -14.91 -4.32 3.49
N HIS A 174 -15.36 -5.46 3.97
CA HIS A 174 -14.73 -6.21 5.05
C HIS A 174 -15.10 -7.69 4.99
N GLY A 175 -14.18 -8.57 5.43
CA GLY A 175 -14.42 -10.02 5.50
C GLY A 175 -14.59 -10.70 4.13
N LEU A 176 -14.25 -10.01 3.03
CA LEU A 176 -14.30 -10.55 1.69
C LEU A 176 -12.94 -11.15 1.30
N ASP A 177 -12.97 -12.16 0.46
CA ASP A 177 -11.81 -12.64 -0.27
C ASP A 177 -11.37 -11.63 -1.34
N PRO A 178 -10.20 -11.79 -1.96
CA PRO A 178 -9.72 -10.85 -2.97
C PRO A 178 -10.68 -10.68 -4.16
N ALA A 179 -11.39 -11.72 -4.57
CA ALA A 179 -12.37 -11.64 -5.67
C ALA A 179 -13.58 -10.79 -5.27
N GLY A 180 -14.13 -11.02 -4.08
CA GLY A 180 -15.22 -10.21 -3.53
C GLY A 180 -14.83 -8.75 -3.32
N VAL A 181 -13.57 -8.46 -2.94
CA VAL A 181 -13.04 -7.09 -2.87
C VAL A 181 -13.05 -6.44 -4.26
N ALA A 182 -12.56 -7.15 -5.28
CA ALA A 182 -12.52 -6.64 -6.65
C ALA A 182 -13.94 -6.39 -7.20
N ASP A 183 -14.91 -7.28 -6.92
CA ASP A 183 -16.31 -7.11 -7.32
C ASP A 183 -16.95 -5.90 -6.64
N ALA A 184 -16.72 -5.72 -5.35
CA ALA A 184 -17.21 -4.58 -4.61
C ALA A 184 -16.64 -3.24 -5.16
N LEU A 185 -15.33 -3.20 -5.45
CA LEU A 185 -14.69 -2.03 -6.06
C LEU A 185 -15.25 -1.76 -7.46
N ARG A 186 -15.38 -2.77 -8.32
CA ARG A 186 -15.98 -2.62 -9.67
C ARG A 186 -17.42 -2.11 -9.63
N SER A 187 -18.16 -2.40 -8.57
CA SER A 187 -19.55 -1.95 -8.42
C SER A 187 -19.67 -0.47 -8.00
N CYS A 188 -18.57 0.16 -7.54
CA CYS A 188 -18.54 1.50 -6.98
C CYS A 188 -17.74 2.45 -7.87
N PRO A 189 -18.29 3.61 -8.28
CA PRO A 189 -17.53 4.60 -9.04
C PRO A 189 -16.50 5.35 -8.19
N ILE A 190 -16.64 5.37 -6.85
CA ILE A 190 -15.77 6.10 -5.93
C ILE A 190 -15.28 5.16 -4.83
N PHE A 191 -14.02 5.33 -4.42
CA PHE A 191 -13.41 4.68 -3.25
C PHE A 191 -12.93 5.73 -2.26
N LEU A 192 -13.37 5.64 -0.99
CA LEU A 192 -12.89 6.48 0.11
C LEU A 192 -11.73 5.78 0.83
N ALA A 193 -10.52 6.34 0.68
CA ALA A 193 -9.31 5.91 1.37
C ALA A 193 -9.21 6.61 2.73
N THR A 194 -9.16 5.85 3.83
CA THR A 194 -9.09 6.38 5.20
C THR A 194 -7.92 5.80 6.00
N GLY A 195 -7.05 5.01 5.37
CA GLY A 195 -5.95 4.34 6.06
C GLY A 195 -4.87 5.31 6.56
N PHE A 196 -4.56 5.22 7.86
CA PHE A 196 -3.43 5.88 8.50
C PHE A 196 -3.03 5.15 9.78
N PRO A 197 -1.74 4.92 10.05
CA PRO A 197 -0.59 5.09 9.14
C PRO A 197 -0.47 3.96 8.10
N GLU A 198 0.08 4.26 6.93
CA GLU A 198 0.29 3.29 5.84
C GLU A 198 1.69 3.43 5.24
N GLY A 199 2.29 2.31 4.80
CA GLY A 199 3.59 2.31 4.16
C GLY A 199 3.54 2.42 2.63
N CYS A 200 2.67 1.63 2.00
CA CYS A 200 2.28 1.71 0.59
C CYS A 200 0.89 1.06 0.48
N PRO A 201 -0.18 1.84 0.65
CA PRO A 201 -1.52 1.27 0.78
C PRO A 201 -1.99 0.61 -0.52
N LEU A 202 -2.25 -0.71 -0.46
CA LEU A 202 -2.79 -1.48 -1.59
C LEU A 202 -4.25 -1.16 -1.92
N PRO A 203 -5.17 -0.94 -0.95
CA PRO A 203 -6.57 -0.72 -1.28
C PRO A 203 -6.84 0.44 -2.24
N PRO A 204 -6.21 1.62 -2.12
CA PRO A 204 -6.34 2.66 -3.13
C PRO A 204 -5.80 2.25 -4.51
N LEU A 205 -4.67 1.52 -4.58
CA LEU A 205 -4.13 1.00 -5.85
C LEU A 205 -5.09 0.00 -6.51
N GLU A 206 -5.69 -0.90 -5.72
CA GLU A 206 -6.71 -1.85 -6.16
C GLU A 206 -7.96 -1.12 -6.69
N ALA A 207 -8.36 -0.03 -6.01
CA ALA A 207 -9.47 0.80 -6.44
C ALA A 207 -9.16 1.56 -7.74
N LEU A 208 -7.97 2.14 -7.89
CA LEU A 208 -7.49 2.76 -9.13
C LEU A 208 -7.52 1.75 -10.28
N ALA A 209 -7.04 0.53 -10.05
CA ALA A 209 -7.07 -0.56 -11.04
C ALA A 209 -8.50 -0.94 -11.45
N CYS A 210 -9.46 -0.92 -10.52
CA CYS A 210 -10.87 -1.17 -10.79
C CYS A 210 -11.61 0.03 -11.43
N GLY A 211 -10.93 1.15 -11.67
CA GLY A 211 -11.50 2.34 -12.30
C GLY A 211 -12.35 3.20 -11.36
N CYS A 212 -12.16 3.06 -10.04
CA CYS A 212 -12.75 3.98 -9.07
C CYS A 212 -12.02 5.32 -9.10
N LEU A 213 -12.77 6.40 -8.89
CA LEU A 213 -12.21 7.69 -8.47
C LEU A 213 -11.82 7.58 -6.99
N VAL A 214 -10.54 7.80 -6.67
CA VAL A 214 -10.05 7.68 -5.30
C VAL A 214 -10.07 9.03 -4.60
N VAL A 215 -10.65 9.05 -3.41
CA VAL A 215 -10.73 10.21 -2.53
C VAL A 215 -10.22 9.83 -1.15
N GLY A 216 -9.47 10.71 -0.48
CA GLY A 216 -9.11 10.51 0.92
C GLY A 216 -7.62 10.64 1.21
N THR A 217 -7.15 9.89 2.19
CA THR A 217 -5.80 10.03 2.75
C THR A 217 -4.79 9.10 2.08
N THR A 218 -3.52 9.52 2.07
CA THR A 218 -2.41 8.69 1.57
C THR A 218 -1.80 7.80 2.64
N GLY A 219 -2.08 8.09 3.92
CA GLY A 219 -1.44 7.42 5.06
C GLY A 219 0.07 7.64 5.12
N PHE A 220 0.56 8.73 4.54
CA PHE A 220 1.95 9.09 4.29
C PHE A 220 2.60 8.24 3.17
N GLY A 221 2.70 6.93 3.31
CA GLY A 221 3.40 6.08 2.32
C GLY A 221 2.75 6.04 0.94
N GLY A 222 1.45 6.34 0.84
CA GLY A 222 0.74 6.44 -0.44
C GLY A 222 1.18 7.61 -1.32
N TRP A 223 1.92 8.58 -0.79
CA TRP A 223 2.57 9.61 -1.62
C TRP A 223 3.57 9.05 -2.64
N ASP A 224 3.90 7.79 -2.53
CA ASP A 224 4.69 7.08 -3.55
C ASP A 224 4.02 7.15 -4.94
N TYR A 225 2.69 7.04 -4.99
CA TYR A 225 1.89 7.05 -6.22
C TYR A 225 0.82 8.14 -6.28
N ALA A 226 0.38 8.68 -5.16
CA ALA A 226 -0.69 9.67 -5.11
C ALA A 226 -0.25 10.98 -5.78
N ARG A 227 -1.08 11.47 -6.70
CA ARG A 227 -0.93 12.78 -7.33
C ARG A 227 -2.29 13.47 -7.31
N PRO A 228 -2.40 14.63 -6.64
CA PRO A 228 -3.67 15.35 -6.57
C PRO A 228 -4.16 15.79 -7.95
N VAL A 229 -5.46 15.64 -8.20
CA VAL A 229 -6.12 16.21 -9.39
C VAL A 229 -6.04 17.73 -9.35
N GLU A 230 -6.17 18.30 -8.15
CA GLU A 230 -6.04 19.70 -7.87
C GLU A 230 -4.80 19.90 -6.98
N PRO A 231 -3.68 20.43 -7.52
CA PRO A 231 -2.42 20.53 -6.78
C PRO A 231 -2.43 21.60 -5.68
N GLU A 232 -3.48 22.39 -5.58
CA GLU A 232 -3.55 23.58 -4.72
C GLU A 232 -3.87 23.25 -3.26
N GLY A 233 -3.19 22.40 -2.61
CA GLY A 233 -3.49 22.29 -1.20
C GLY A 233 -2.71 21.32 -0.36
N MET A 234 -2.32 20.17 -0.84
CA MET A 234 -1.85 19.11 0.03
C MET A 234 -0.71 18.28 -0.55
N LEU A 235 0.43 18.95 -0.79
CA LEU A 235 1.66 18.19 -1.00
C LEU A 235 2.35 17.91 0.35
N PRO A 236 3.01 16.76 0.50
CA PRO A 236 3.77 16.47 1.71
C PRO A 236 4.86 17.49 1.90
N GLN A 237 4.97 18.02 3.12
CA GLN A 237 6.09 18.88 3.48
C GLN A 237 7.23 18.00 3.98
N GLY A 238 8.46 18.29 3.54
CA GLY A 238 9.66 17.67 4.03
C GLY A 238 10.35 16.69 3.09
N PHE A 239 9.68 16.15 2.07
CA PHE A 239 10.35 15.36 1.04
C PHE A 239 9.80 15.66 -0.36
N SER A 240 10.64 15.44 -1.39
CA SER A 240 10.24 15.60 -2.78
C SER A 240 9.52 14.36 -3.28
N LEU A 241 8.37 14.56 -3.92
CA LEU A 241 7.69 13.46 -4.61
C LEU A 241 8.57 12.92 -5.75
N ARG A 242 8.66 11.60 -5.86
CA ARG A 242 9.35 10.99 -7.00
C ARG A 242 8.65 11.38 -8.32
N PRO A 243 9.39 11.54 -9.43
CA PRO A 243 8.76 11.71 -10.73
C PRO A 243 7.99 10.43 -11.13
N VAL A 244 6.82 10.63 -11.71
CA VAL A 244 5.95 9.56 -12.24
C VAL A 244 5.40 9.97 -13.59
N PRO A 245 5.05 9.04 -14.49
CA PRO A 245 4.54 9.37 -15.80
C PRO A 245 3.07 9.81 -15.82
N TRP A 246 2.32 9.55 -14.76
CA TRP A 246 0.90 9.90 -14.65
C TRP A 246 0.66 11.27 -14.01
N GLY A 247 -0.49 11.86 -14.33
CA GLY A 247 -1.00 13.08 -13.73
C GLY A 247 -1.81 12.88 -12.46
N GLY A 248 -2.76 13.78 -12.20
CA GLY A 248 -3.68 13.70 -11.06
C GLY A 248 -4.54 12.44 -11.10
N ASN A 249 -4.39 11.56 -10.09
CA ASN A 249 -5.03 10.24 -10.03
C ASN A 249 -6.06 10.10 -8.89
N GLY A 250 -6.33 11.19 -8.16
CA GLY A 250 -7.30 11.20 -7.07
C GLY A 250 -7.38 12.53 -6.36
N TRP A 251 -8.36 12.66 -5.47
CA TRP A 251 -8.53 13.81 -4.58
C TRP A 251 -7.96 13.45 -3.22
N TRP A 252 -6.68 13.76 -3.04
CA TRP A 252 -5.95 13.42 -1.83
C TRP A 252 -6.02 14.57 -0.82
N VAL A 253 -6.28 14.22 0.44
CA VAL A 253 -6.42 15.16 1.55
C VAL A 253 -5.46 14.82 2.68
N ALA A 254 -5.30 15.73 3.65
CA ALA A 254 -4.49 15.47 4.84
C ALA A 254 -5.04 14.29 5.64
N ASP A 255 -4.13 13.57 6.30
CA ASP A 255 -4.52 12.48 7.18
C ASP A 255 -5.37 13.03 8.34
N GLY A 256 -6.60 12.52 8.47
CA GLY A 256 -7.57 12.97 9.45
C GLY A 256 -8.49 14.13 9.01
N ASP A 257 -8.30 14.72 7.85
CA ASP A 257 -9.17 15.81 7.35
C ASP A 257 -10.49 15.27 6.80
N MET A 258 -11.49 15.15 7.70
CA MET A 258 -12.83 14.68 7.35
C MET A 258 -13.59 15.64 6.46
N LEU A 259 -13.43 16.96 6.69
CA LEU A 259 -14.11 17.98 5.88
C LEU A 259 -13.54 18.03 4.48
N GLY A 260 -12.22 18.07 4.35
CA GLY A 260 -11.56 18.03 3.06
C GLY A 260 -11.94 16.78 2.25
N ALA A 261 -12.03 15.60 2.91
CA ALA A 261 -12.48 14.38 2.26
C ALA A 261 -13.94 14.43 1.82
N ALA A 262 -14.83 15.05 2.59
CA ALA A 262 -16.22 15.24 2.20
C ALA A 262 -16.36 16.16 0.98
N LEU A 263 -15.65 17.30 0.98
CA LEU A 263 -15.60 18.22 -0.16
C LEU A 263 -14.99 17.55 -1.40
N ALA A 264 -13.96 16.74 -1.23
CA ALA A 264 -13.33 15.97 -2.29
C ALA A 264 -14.29 14.90 -2.88
N LEU A 265 -15.13 14.27 -2.05
CA LEU A 265 -16.18 13.35 -2.52
C LEU A 265 -17.21 14.08 -3.41
N GLU A 266 -17.61 15.31 -3.05
CA GLU A 266 -18.52 16.14 -3.87
C GLU A 266 -17.89 16.42 -5.24
N ARG A 267 -16.58 16.76 -5.30
CA ARG A 267 -15.86 17.01 -6.55
C ARG A 267 -15.74 15.73 -7.39
N ALA A 268 -15.44 14.60 -6.76
CA ALA A 268 -15.41 13.31 -7.44
C ALA A 268 -16.78 12.92 -8.00
N ALA A 269 -17.88 13.19 -7.27
CA ALA A 269 -19.23 12.98 -7.74
C ALA A 269 -19.55 13.88 -8.95
N ALA A 270 -19.24 15.17 -8.89
CA ALA A 270 -19.40 16.07 -10.02
C ALA A 270 -18.56 15.66 -11.23
N CYS A 271 -17.35 15.12 -11.01
CA CYS A 271 -16.52 14.59 -12.08
C CYS A 271 -17.19 13.41 -12.83
N LEU A 272 -18.04 12.61 -12.16
CA LEU A 272 -18.77 11.53 -12.83
C LEU A 272 -19.83 12.03 -13.82
N GLU A 273 -20.29 13.27 -13.69
CA GLU A 273 -21.23 13.91 -14.59
C GLU A 273 -20.53 14.53 -15.83
N GLY A 274 -19.22 14.83 -15.73
CA GLY A 274 -18.40 15.41 -16.78
C GLY A 274 -17.48 14.39 -17.46
N ALA A 275 -17.67 14.14 -18.76
CA ALA A 275 -16.97 13.05 -19.45
C ALA A 275 -15.44 13.25 -19.52
N ASP A 276 -14.96 14.43 -19.94
CA ASP A 276 -13.54 14.67 -20.27
C ASP A 276 -12.63 14.75 -19.05
N ALA A 277 -13.04 15.48 -18.01
CA ALA A 277 -12.25 15.61 -16.79
C ALA A 277 -12.12 14.27 -16.05
N CYS A 278 -13.22 13.51 -16.01
CA CYS A 278 -13.24 12.17 -15.40
C CYS A 278 -12.36 11.17 -16.17
N GLN A 279 -12.28 11.30 -17.49
CA GLN A 279 -11.43 10.44 -18.33
C GLN A 279 -9.94 10.66 -18.04
N GLN A 280 -9.50 11.89 -17.86
CA GLN A 280 -8.09 12.18 -17.52
C GLN A 280 -7.69 11.55 -16.19
N VAL A 281 -8.53 11.70 -15.15
CA VAL A 281 -8.27 11.09 -13.83
C VAL A 281 -8.23 9.56 -13.93
N ARG A 282 -9.14 8.95 -14.68
CA ARG A 282 -9.16 7.49 -14.89
C ARG A 282 -7.95 6.99 -15.67
N THR A 283 -7.48 7.74 -16.66
CA THR A 283 -6.25 7.41 -17.40
C THR A 283 -5.06 7.41 -16.46
N ALA A 284 -4.89 8.49 -15.65
CA ALA A 284 -3.84 8.57 -14.65
C ALA A 284 -3.94 7.46 -13.58
N ALA A 285 -5.16 7.11 -13.16
CA ALA A 285 -5.41 6.00 -12.24
C ALA A 285 -4.93 4.66 -12.81
N TRP A 286 -5.19 4.43 -14.08
CA TRP A 286 -4.82 3.21 -14.79
C TRP A 286 -3.30 3.10 -14.98
N GLU A 287 -2.66 4.19 -15.40
CA GLU A 287 -1.20 4.29 -15.51
C GLU A 287 -0.53 4.05 -14.14
N THR A 288 -1.11 4.62 -13.07
CA THR A 288 -0.65 4.37 -11.70
C THR A 288 -0.72 2.89 -11.36
N ALA A 289 -1.87 2.25 -11.57
CA ALA A 289 -2.05 0.84 -11.28
C ALA A 289 -1.13 -0.06 -12.11
N ALA A 290 -0.86 0.31 -13.37
CA ALA A 290 0.06 -0.41 -14.23
C ALA A 290 1.50 -0.43 -13.71
N ALA A 291 1.94 0.63 -13.06
CA ALA A 291 3.28 0.74 -12.48
C ALA A 291 3.45 -0.05 -11.16
N TYR A 292 2.40 -0.69 -10.67
CA TYR A 292 2.41 -1.51 -9.45
C TYR A 292 1.99 -2.96 -9.72
N ASP A 293 2.31 -3.49 -10.88
CA ASP A 293 2.07 -4.89 -11.21
C ASP A 293 3.21 -5.82 -10.75
N ALA A 294 3.03 -7.11 -10.97
CA ALA A 294 4.00 -8.14 -10.57
C ALA A 294 5.33 -8.03 -11.32
N ASP A 295 5.33 -7.54 -12.57
CA ASP A 295 6.55 -7.43 -13.39
C ASP A 295 7.43 -6.28 -12.89
N HIS A 296 6.84 -5.15 -12.54
CA HIS A 296 7.59 -4.05 -11.91
C HIS A 296 8.18 -4.46 -10.57
N GLN A 297 7.42 -5.18 -9.72
CA GLN A 297 7.94 -5.71 -8.47
C GLN A 297 9.08 -6.70 -8.72
N ALA A 298 8.95 -7.59 -9.70
CA ALA A 298 10.01 -8.54 -10.07
C ALA A 298 11.30 -7.83 -10.46
N ALA A 299 11.22 -6.76 -11.25
CA ALA A 299 12.35 -5.95 -11.64
C ALA A 299 13.05 -5.25 -10.46
N GLU A 300 12.27 -4.70 -9.52
CA GLU A 300 12.79 -4.09 -8.28
C GLU A 300 13.47 -5.13 -7.38
N VAL A 301 12.86 -6.31 -7.20
CA VAL A 301 13.47 -7.42 -6.45
C VAL A 301 14.77 -7.86 -7.11
N ALA A 302 14.80 -8.02 -8.43
CA ALA A 302 16.02 -8.39 -9.15
C ALA A 302 17.12 -7.33 -9.03
N ALA A 303 16.77 -6.05 -9.06
CA ALA A 303 17.72 -4.96 -8.87
C ALA A 303 18.29 -4.97 -7.45
N TRP A 304 17.45 -5.18 -6.45
CA TRP A 304 17.87 -5.29 -5.06
C TRP A 304 18.80 -6.50 -4.83
N VAL A 305 18.43 -7.68 -5.31
CA VAL A 305 19.26 -8.92 -5.17
C VAL A 305 20.64 -8.76 -5.81
N ARG A 306 20.74 -8.07 -6.95
CA ARG A 306 22.07 -7.79 -7.57
C ARG A 306 22.94 -6.83 -6.75
N GLY A 307 22.34 -6.06 -5.85
CA GLY A 307 23.05 -5.15 -4.94
C GLY A 307 23.47 -5.79 -3.60
N LEU A 308 23.03 -7.02 -3.34
CA LEU A 308 23.43 -7.80 -2.17
C LEU A 308 24.82 -8.41 -2.34
#